data_67cb1a6b863df3e7103d3e53ab3ec250
#
_entry.id   67cb1a6b863df3e7103d3e53ab3ec250
#
_cell.length_a   1.000
_cell.length_b   1.000
_cell.length_c   1.000
_cell.angle_alpha   90.00
_cell.angle_beta   90.00
_cell.angle_gamma   90.00
#
_symmetry.space_group_name_H-M   'P 1'
#
loop_
_entity.id
_entity.type
_entity.pdbx_description
1 polymer ?
#
loop_
_entity_poly.entity_id
_entity_poly.type
_entity_poly.pdbx_seq_one_letter_code
_entity_poly.pdbx_strand_id
1 'polypeptide(L)'
;MIEVHDKKIINFMVNIDDENSFLKLVLKKDDIVEELIFDNFLLNSFTNFNNYQNVLSTIKEGDINKFLKLNQAFLEESLNYGSPRYLDSISELEEFLKNNDYKVYFLSASFGLNGWILAKDMTIQVVG
;
A
#
# COMPACT_ATOMS: atom_id res chain seq x y z
N MET A 1 2.98 -3.36 -13.95
CA MET A 1 2.24 -2.10 -13.72
C MET A 1 0.78 -2.30 -14.07
N ILE A 2 -0.10 -1.86 -13.20
CA ILE A 2 -1.55 -1.91 -13.42
C ILE A 2 -2.06 -0.50 -13.58
N GLU A 3 -2.69 -0.23 -14.70
CA GLU A 3 -3.36 1.04 -14.93
C GLU A 3 -4.81 0.94 -14.47
N VAL A 4 -5.20 1.84 -13.58
CA VAL A 4 -6.58 1.89 -13.09
C VAL A 4 -7.40 2.96 -13.79
N HIS A 5 -6.82 3.61 -14.80
CA HIS A 5 -7.50 4.54 -15.70
C HIS A 5 -8.23 5.69 -14.97
N ASP A 6 -7.52 6.33 -14.03
CA ASP A 6 -8.03 7.49 -13.32
C ASP A 6 -9.37 7.24 -12.63
N LYS A 7 -9.41 6.21 -11.82
CA LYS A 7 -10.59 5.90 -11.01
C LYS A 7 -10.56 6.66 -9.69
N LYS A 8 -11.70 7.15 -9.29
CA LYS A 8 -11.84 7.90 -8.05
C LYS A 8 -11.80 6.95 -6.86
N ILE A 9 -10.98 7.27 -5.87
CA ILE A 9 -10.97 6.55 -4.60
C ILE A 9 -12.12 7.12 -3.76
N ILE A 10 -13.10 6.30 -3.43
CA ILE A 10 -14.27 6.73 -2.66
C ILE A 10 -14.25 6.23 -1.22
N ASN A 11 -13.39 5.30 -0.91
CA ASN A 11 -13.23 4.78 0.45
C ASN A 11 -11.93 4.00 0.55
N PHE A 12 -11.35 3.95 1.74
CA PHE A 12 -10.34 2.94 2.04
C PHE A 12 -10.52 2.48 3.48
N MET A 13 -10.17 1.24 3.74
CA MET A 13 -10.23 0.68 5.08
C MET A 13 -9.08 -0.27 5.33
N VAL A 14 -8.68 -0.36 6.57
CA VAL A 14 -7.63 -1.29 7.00
C VAL A 14 -8.23 -2.21 8.06
N ASN A 15 -8.06 -3.50 7.87
CA ASN A 15 -8.38 -4.49 8.87
C ASN A 15 -7.08 -4.92 9.55
N ILE A 16 -7.02 -4.75 10.88
CA ILE A 16 -5.80 -5.00 11.65
C ILE A 16 -6.02 -6.23 12.53
N ASP A 17 -6.32 -7.34 11.90
CA ASP A 17 -6.47 -8.63 12.57
C ASP A 17 -5.26 -9.48 12.22
N ASP A 18 -4.57 -10.04 13.21
CA ASP A 18 -3.37 -10.84 13.00
C ASP A 18 -3.54 -11.95 11.97
N GLU A 19 -4.74 -12.54 11.90
CA GLU A 19 -5.02 -13.64 10.99
C GLU A 19 -5.59 -13.20 9.65
N ASN A 20 -6.06 -11.96 9.55
CA ASN A 20 -6.73 -11.47 8.35
C ASN A 20 -6.53 -9.96 8.17
N SER A 21 -5.27 -9.55 8.09
CA SER A 21 -4.97 -8.13 7.86
C SER A 21 -5.05 -7.82 6.37
N PHE A 22 -5.68 -6.70 6.04
CA PHE A 22 -5.73 -6.22 4.67
C PHE A 22 -5.95 -4.72 4.63
N LEU A 23 -5.53 -4.11 3.54
CA LEU A 23 -5.88 -2.74 3.19
C LEU A 23 -6.71 -2.79 1.93
N LYS A 24 -7.85 -2.13 1.93
CA LYS A 24 -8.76 -2.14 0.79
C LYS A 24 -9.01 -0.72 0.32
N LEU A 25 -8.88 -0.50 -0.99
CA LEU A 25 -9.28 0.72 -1.65
C LEU A 25 -10.54 0.45 -2.46
N VAL A 26 -11.54 1.31 -2.33
CA VAL A 26 -12.76 1.23 -3.14
C VAL A 26 -12.68 2.29 -4.21
N LEU A 27 -12.72 1.87 -5.46
CA LEU A 27 -12.58 2.73 -6.63
C LEU A 27 -13.89 2.80 -7.40
N LYS A 28 -14.19 3.97 -7.94
CA LYS A 28 -15.39 4.16 -8.75
C LYS A 28 -15.07 4.93 -10.02
N LYS A 29 -15.60 4.45 -11.13
CA LYS A 29 -15.59 5.17 -12.39
C LYS A 29 -16.89 4.86 -13.12
N ASP A 30 -17.63 5.92 -13.51
CA ASP A 30 -18.97 5.79 -14.03
C ASP A 30 -19.85 5.06 -13.01
N ASP A 31 -20.53 3.99 -13.39
CA ASP A 31 -21.37 3.22 -12.46
C ASP A 31 -20.69 1.95 -11.96
N ILE A 32 -19.39 1.79 -12.24
CA ILE A 32 -18.65 0.59 -11.86
C ILE A 32 -17.85 0.87 -10.59
N VAL A 33 -18.03 0.00 -9.59
CA VAL A 33 -17.29 0.05 -8.33
C VAL A 33 -16.41 -1.19 -8.25
N GLU A 34 -15.13 -0.97 -7.94
CA GLU A 34 -14.16 -2.04 -7.79
C GLU A 34 -13.49 -1.94 -6.42
N GLU A 35 -13.08 -3.08 -5.90
CA GLU A 35 -12.26 -3.13 -4.69
C GLU A 35 -10.87 -3.62 -5.03
N LEU A 36 -9.85 -2.87 -4.58
CA LEU A 36 -8.46 -3.31 -4.58
C LEU A 36 -8.14 -3.78 -3.18
N ILE A 37 -7.77 -5.04 -3.05
CA ILE A 37 -7.48 -5.64 -1.75
C ILE A 37 -6.01 -6.02 -1.70
N PHE A 38 -5.30 -5.46 -0.72
CA PHE A 38 -3.89 -5.75 -0.44
C PHE A 38 -3.85 -6.67 0.77
N ASP A 39 -3.67 -7.96 0.52
CA ASP A 39 -3.71 -9.00 1.55
C ASP A 39 -2.40 -9.06 2.35
N ASN A 40 -2.52 -9.46 3.61
CA ASN A 40 -1.40 -9.52 4.54
C ASN A 40 -0.70 -8.17 4.61
N PHE A 41 -1.52 -7.13 4.80
CA PHE A 41 -1.05 -5.77 4.92
C PHE A 41 -0.10 -5.62 6.09
N LEU A 42 1.04 -4.97 5.86
CA LEU A 42 2.05 -4.75 6.88
C LEU A 42 2.18 -3.28 7.26
N LEU A 43 2.33 -2.40 6.28
CA LEU A 43 2.57 -0.98 6.50
C LEU A 43 2.26 -0.22 5.22
N ASN A 44 1.86 1.04 5.36
CA ASN A 44 1.67 1.93 4.22
C ASN A 44 2.07 3.35 4.58
N SER A 45 2.31 4.15 3.57
CA SER A 45 2.46 5.59 3.71
C SER A 45 1.75 6.26 2.55
N PHE A 46 0.77 7.08 2.87
CA PHE A 46 0.04 7.86 1.88
C PHE A 46 0.30 9.34 2.08
N THR A 47 0.48 10.07 0.98
CA THR A 47 0.67 11.52 0.98
C THR A 47 -0.41 12.17 0.13
N ASN A 48 -0.67 13.44 0.41
CA ASN A 48 -1.64 14.26 -0.34
C ASN A 48 -3.08 13.75 -0.33
N PHE A 49 -3.39 12.84 0.60
CA PHE A 49 -4.76 12.40 0.82
C PHE A 49 -5.61 13.58 1.30
N ASN A 50 -6.80 13.73 0.73
CA ASN A 50 -7.68 14.84 1.07
C ASN A 50 -9.16 14.40 0.99
N ASN A 51 -10.06 15.25 1.45
CA ASN A 51 -11.48 14.94 1.48
C ASN A 51 -12.24 15.41 0.24
N TYR A 52 -11.52 15.91 -0.77
CA TYR A 52 -12.14 16.47 -1.96
C TYR A 52 -12.03 15.53 -3.16
N GLN A 53 -10.81 15.19 -3.55
CA GLN A 53 -10.60 14.37 -4.74
C GLN A 53 -9.32 13.55 -4.63
N ASN A 54 -9.46 12.23 -4.80
CA ASN A 54 -8.33 11.31 -4.85
C ASN A 54 -8.56 10.39 -6.04
N VAL A 55 -7.78 10.58 -7.10
CA VAL A 55 -7.95 9.86 -8.37
C VAL A 55 -6.70 9.06 -8.65
N LEU A 56 -6.84 7.75 -8.60
CA LEU A 56 -5.74 6.82 -8.78
C LEU A 56 -5.51 6.52 -10.25
N SER A 57 -4.28 6.68 -10.71
CA SER A 57 -3.90 6.45 -12.11
C SER A 57 -3.26 5.08 -12.32
N THR A 58 -2.21 4.77 -11.55
CA THR A 58 -1.47 3.52 -11.72
C THR A 58 -1.07 2.92 -10.38
N ILE A 59 -0.87 1.59 -10.42
CA ILE A 59 -0.28 0.84 -9.32
C ILE A 59 0.88 0.04 -9.91
N LYS A 60 2.05 0.14 -9.27
CA LYS A 60 3.25 -0.53 -9.75
C LYS A 60 3.89 -1.32 -8.62
N GLU A 61 4.16 -2.59 -8.85
CA GLU A 61 4.97 -3.39 -7.93
C GLU A 61 6.42 -2.93 -8.09
N GLY A 62 7.08 -2.59 -6.98
CA GLY A 62 8.43 -2.07 -6.97
C GLY A 62 9.47 -3.04 -6.42
N ASP A 63 10.72 -2.62 -6.50
CA ASP A 63 11.86 -3.37 -5.98
C ASP A 63 12.03 -3.06 -4.49
N ILE A 64 12.01 -4.09 -3.66
CA ILE A 64 12.17 -3.96 -2.20
C ILE A 64 13.48 -3.27 -1.83
N ASN A 65 14.57 -3.59 -2.51
CA ASN A 65 15.89 -3.01 -2.20
C ASN A 65 15.90 -1.50 -2.45
N LYS A 66 15.35 -1.06 -3.58
CA LYS A 66 15.26 0.36 -3.90
C LYS A 66 14.32 1.08 -2.94
N PHE A 67 13.20 0.45 -2.62
CA PHE A 67 12.24 0.98 -1.67
C PHE A 67 12.89 1.23 -0.30
N LEU A 68 13.63 0.27 0.22
CA LEU A 68 14.29 0.39 1.53
C LEU A 68 15.30 1.53 1.53
N LYS A 69 16.08 1.71 0.45
CA LYS A 69 17.04 2.80 0.35
C LYS A 69 16.36 4.17 0.33
N LEU A 70 15.30 4.30 -0.46
CA LEU A 70 14.60 5.57 -0.62
C LEU A 70 13.83 5.99 0.63
N ASN A 71 13.43 5.03 1.44
CA ASN A 71 12.61 5.28 2.62
C ASN A 71 13.34 4.94 3.93
N GLN A 72 14.66 4.89 3.89
CA GLN A 72 15.47 4.45 5.03
C GLN A 72 15.19 5.26 6.29
N ALA A 73 15.20 6.58 6.22
CA ALA A 73 14.99 7.44 7.38
C ALA A 73 13.60 7.23 8.00
N PHE A 74 12.58 7.16 7.15
CA PHE A 74 11.20 6.89 7.59
C PHE A 74 11.10 5.54 8.29
N LEU A 75 11.70 4.51 7.69
CA LEU A 75 11.60 3.15 8.21
C LEU A 75 12.41 2.98 9.50
N GLU A 76 13.59 3.61 9.60
CA GLU A 76 14.38 3.58 10.83
C GLU A 76 13.62 4.21 11.98
N GLU A 77 12.97 5.35 11.74
CA GLU A 77 12.14 5.99 12.76
C GLU A 77 10.97 5.11 13.16
N SER A 78 10.29 4.49 12.19
CA SER A 78 9.19 3.57 12.45
C SER A 78 9.61 2.39 13.30
N LEU A 79 10.78 1.82 13.03
CA LEU A 79 11.31 0.69 13.80
C LEU A 79 11.56 1.04 15.26
N ASN A 80 11.92 2.28 15.55
CA ASN A 80 12.09 2.76 16.92
C ASN A 80 10.80 2.68 17.75
N TYR A 81 9.65 2.67 17.06
CA TYR A 81 8.34 2.55 17.70
C TYR A 81 7.73 1.15 17.50
N GLY A 82 8.55 0.18 17.07
CA GLY A 82 8.10 -1.20 16.87
C GLY A 82 7.30 -1.43 15.60
N SER A 83 7.34 -0.50 14.64
CA SER A 83 6.58 -0.61 13.40
C SER A 83 7.51 -0.82 12.20
N PRO A 84 7.19 -1.74 11.28
CA PRO A 84 5.98 -2.56 11.24
C PRO A 84 6.00 -3.75 12.21
N ARG A 85 7.16 -4.06 12.76
CA ARG A 85 7.34 -5.11 13.75
C ARG A 85 8.51 -4.71 14.66
N TYR A 86 8.69 -5.43 15.77
CA TYR A 86 9.83 -5.24 16.67
C TYR A 86 11.07 -5.85 16.03
N LEU A 87 11.76 -5.06 15.22
CA LEU A 87 13.01 -5.42 14.56
C LEU A 87 14.06 -4.36 14.90
N ASP A 88 15.33 -4.78 14.94
CA ASP A 88 16.39 -3.89 15.41
C ASP A 88 17.01 -3.03 14.30
N SER A 89 16.83 -3.41 13.03
CA SER A 89 17.50 -2.72 11.94
C SER A 89 16.77 -2.86 10.61
N ILE A 90 17.13 -2.00 9.67
CA ILE A 90 16.65 -2.08 8.28
C ILE A 90 17.06 -3.42 7.66
N SER A 91 18.23 -3.94 8.00
CA SER A 91 18.71 -5.22 7.50
C SER A 91 17.79 -6.36 7.91
N GLU A 92 17.34 -6.35 9.16
CA GLU A 92 16.37 -7.33 9.65
C GLU A 92 15.00 -7.16 8.98
N LEU A 93 14.59 -5.92 8.73
CA LEU A 93 13.35 -5.66 8.00
C LEU A 93 13.42 -6.20 6.58
N GLU A 94 14.54 -5.98 5.88
CA GLU A 94 14.76 -6.51 4.55
C GLU A 94 14.63 -8.03 4.52
N GLU A 95 15.30 -8.69 5.47
CA GLU A 95 15.24 -10.15 5.59
C GLU A 95 13.82 -10.63 5.86
N PHE A 96 13.11 -9.97 6.77
CA PHE A 96 11.73 -10.30 7.07
C PHE A 96 10.83 -10.18 5.84
N LEU A 97 10.95 -9.09 5.10
CA LEU A 97 10.13 -8.86 3.90
C LEU A 97 10.40 -9.92 2.83
N LYS A 98 11.66 -10.24 2.59
CA LYS A 98 12.03 -11.22 1.57
C LYS A 98 11.64 -12.65 1.96
N ASN A 99 11.86 -13.01 3.21
CA ASN A 99 11.57 -14.37 3.69
C ASN A 99 10.07 -14.65 3.78
N ASN A 100 9.25 -13.63 3.84
CA ASN A 100 7.79 -13.75 3.93
C ASN A 100 7.07 -13.33 2.64
N ASP A 101 7.81 -13.17 1.55
CA ASP A 101 7.27 -12.84 0.23
C ASP A 101 6.46 -11.55 0.17
N TYR A 102 6.85 -10.55 0.95
CA TYR A 102 6.24 -9.25 0.88
C TYR A 102 6.65 -8.50 -0.36
N LYS A 103 5.74 -7.69 -0.87
CA LYS A 103 5.94 -6.83 -2.03
C LYS A 103 5.64 -5.40 -1.65
N VAL A 104 6.23 -4.46 -2.38
CA VAL A 104 5.88 -3.05 -2.27
C VAL A 104 5.09 -2.65 -3.51
N TYR A 105 3.95 -1.99 -3.27
CA TYR A 105 3.09 -1.47 -4.34
C TYR A 105 3.11 0.05 -4.27
N PHE A 106 3.50 0.68 -5.37
CA PHE A 106 3.50 2.14 -5.47
C PHE A 106 2.21 2.60 -6.16
N LEU A 107 1.52 3.54 -5.52
CA LEU A 107 0.30 4.13 -6.02
C LEU A 107 0.60 5.53 -6.54
N SER A 108 0.26 5.78 -7.80
CA SER A 108 0.42 7.09 -8.41
C SER A 108 -0.96 7.66 -8.73
N ALA A 109 -1.23 8.85 -8.22
CA ALA A 109 -2.49 9.53 -8.41
C ALA A 109 -2.36 10.64 -9.45
N SER A 110 -3.42 10.85 -10.21
CA SER A 110 -3.57 12.06 -11.03
C SER A 110 -3.88 13.25 -10.12
N PHE A 111 -4.63 13.00 -9.04
CA PHE A 111 -4.98 13.99 -7.99
C PHE A 111 -5.01 13.29 -6.64
N GLY A 112 -4.47 13.96 -5.62
CA GLY A 112 -4.58 13.52 -4.24
C GLY A 112 -3.63 12.40 -3.86
N LEU A 113 -4.17 11.33 -3.34
CA LEU A 113 -3.44 10.26 -2.65
C LEU A 113 -2.37 9.59 -3.52
N ASN A 114 -1.13 9.71 -3.08
CA ASN A 114 0.01 8.96 -3.59
C ASN A 114 0.60 8.16 -2.44
N GLY A 115 1.40 7.16 -2.73
CA GLY A 115 2.11 6.46 -1.68
C GLY A 115 2.50 5.04 -2.04
N TRP A 116 2.72 4.25 -0.98
CA TRP A 116 3.10 2.86 -1.15
C TRP A 116 2.46 1.99 -0.07
N ILE A 117 2.36 0.71 -0.37
CA ILE A 117 1.80 -0.30 0.52
C ILE A 117 2.72 -1.51 0.51
N LEU A 118 3.07 -2.01 1.71
CA LEU A 118 3.73 -3.31 1.88
C LEU A 118 2.66 -4.34 2.19
N ALA A 119 2.54 -5.33 1.32
CA ALA A 119 1.58 -6.43 1.45
C ALA A 119 2.08 -7.64 0.66
N LYS A 120 1.45 -8.78 0.84
CA LYS A 120 1.88 -9.97 0.09
C LYS A 120 1.26 -10.07 -1.28
N ASP A 121 -0.02 -9.76 -1.40
CA ASP A 121 -0.77 -9.88 -2.65
C ASP A 121 -1.74 -8.74 -2.84
N MET A 122 -2.10 -8.51 -4.09
CA MET A 122 -3.13 -7.55 -4.45
C MET A 122 -4.13 -8.23 -5.39
N THR A 123 -5.41 -8.06 -5.10
CA THR A 123 -6.50 -8.54 -5.95
C THR A 123 -7.46 -7.41 -6.28
N ILE A 124 -8.14 -7.54 -7.41
CA ILE A 124 -9.15 -6.58 -7.87
C ILE A 124 -10.45 -7.35 -8.07
N GLN A 125 -11.55 -6.81 -7.57
CA GLN A 125 -12.86 -7.39 -7.83
C GLN A 125 -13.90 -6.30 -8.07
N VAL A 126 -14.81 -6.57 -8.98
CA VAL A 126 -15.94 -5.69 -9.27
C VAL A 126 -17.06 -6.00 -8.30
N VAL A 127 -17.64 -4.98 -7.66
CA VAL A 127 -18.68 -5.17 -6.65
C VAL A 127 -20.02 -4.51 -6.98
N GLY A 128 -20.08 -3.86 -8.13
CA GLY A 128 -21.37 -3.25 -8.46
C GLY A 128 -21.41 -2.43 -9.69
#